data_9df09b11c84f6b4f755b4aeaf936603c
#
_entry.id   9df09b11c84f6b4f755b4aeaf936603c
#
_cell.length_a   1.000
_cell.length_b   1.000
_cell.length_c   1.000
_cell.angle_alpha   90.00
_cell.angle_beta   90.00
_cell.angle_gamma   90.00
#
_symmetry.space_group_name_H-M   'P 1'
#
loop_
_entity.id
_entity.type
_entity.pdbx_description
1 polymer ?
#
loop_
_entity_poly.entity_id
_entity_poly.type
_entity_poly.pdbx_seq_one_letter_code
_entity_poly.pdbx_strand_id
1 'polypeptide(L)'
;MGYHFWLKTWMAGLMLTLMLAGVKAAAETTHLRCASTTSTENSGLFKYLLPIFEKKTGIHVDVVAVGTGAAIEIGKRGDADMLMVHAKEQELAAVQEGYFVNRHDLMYNDFIIIGPAGDPLQIKGLTSAAEAFKKIYAAGGPFVSRGDKSGTNVKELALWKAAGLDPKGKPWYLEVGQGMEKTQRVANEKRAYTLTDRGTWLATKDKDRLEMQIVLQGDPSLFNQYGVMVVNPEKHPQVKYPEAMTFINWLISPEGQQTIAAYRDAHGNQLFIPNAR
;
A
#
# COMPACT_ATOMS: atom_id res chain seq x y z
N MET A 1 -98.57 -35.05 0.57
CA MET A 1 -97.84 -35.34 -0.67
C MET A 1 -96.62 -34.41 -0.66
N GLY A 2 -95.49 -34.98 -0.22
CA GLY A 2 -94.24 -34.21 -0.04
C GLY A 2 -93.24 -34.67 -1.06
N TYR A 3 -92.48 -33.74 -1.60
CA TYR A 3 -91.30 -34.01 -2.35
C TYR A 3 -90.09 -33.43 -1.67
N HIS A 4 -89.16 -34.29 -1.19
CA HIS A 4 -87.87 -33.91 -0.68
C HIS A 4 -86.93 -33.60 -1.82
N PHE A 5 -86.36 -32.37 -1.84
CA PHE A 5 -85.32 -32.01 -2.78
C PHE A 5 -83.98 -31.96 -2.05
N TRP A 6 -83.07 -32.81 -2.42
CA TRP A 6 -81.69 -32.88 -1.89
C TRP A 6 -80.80 -31.90 -2.65
N LEU A 7 -80.31 -30.85 -1.97
CA LEU A 7 -79.21 -30.02 -2.50
C LEU A 7 -77.89 -30.59 -2.04
N LYS A 8 -77.09 -31.04 -2.99
CA LYS A 8 -75.69 -31.39 -2.78
C LYS A 8 -74.86 -30.15 -2.90
N THR A 9 -74.32 -29.63 -1.79
CA THR A 9 -73.33 -28.57 -1.75
C THR A 9 -71.95 -29.15 -2.01
N TRP A 10 -71.35 -28.76 -3.09
CA TRP A 10 -69.92 -29.03 -3.40
C TRP A 10 -69.06 -27.91 -2.75
N MET A 11 -68.32 -28.26 -1.70
CA MET A 11 -67.26 -27.38 -1.20
C MET A 11 -66.02 -27.55 -2.08
N ALA A 12 -65.74 -26.58 -2.92
CA ALA A 12 -64.48 -26.48 -3.62
C ALA A 12 -63.44 -25.81 -2.65
N GLY A 13 -62.56 -26.67 -2.11
CA GLY A 13 -61.41 -26.20 -1.33
C GLY A 13 -60.40 -25.50 -2.24
N LEU A 14 -60.29 -24.20 -2.11
CA LEU A 14 -59.24 -23.40 -2.75
C LEU A 14 -57.94 -23.49 -1.90
N MET A 15 -57.05 -24.40 -2.31
CA MET A 15 -55.71 -24.52 -1.71
C MET A 15 -54.85 -23.38 -2.25
N LEU A 16 -54.71 -22.31 -1.45
CA LEU A 16 -53.84 -21.16 -1.74
C LEU A 16 -52.41 -21.57 -1.38
N THR A 17 -51.65 -22.07 -2.33
CA THR A 17 -50.19 -22.29 -2.19
C THR A 17 -49.48 -20.96 -2.17
N LEU A 18 -49.13 -20.46 -0.97
CA LEU A 18 -48.19 -19.35 -0.81
C LEU A 18 -46.78 -19.82 -1.30
N MET A 19 -46.41 -19.47 -2.52
CA MET A 19 -45.00 -19.47 -2.89
C MET A 19 -44.29 -18.36 -2.13
N LEU A 20 -43.59 -18.69 -1.04
CA LEU A 20 -42.57 -17.82 -0.48
C LEU A 20 -41.42 -17.75 -1.50
N ALA A 21 -41.50 -16.82 -2.41
CA ALA A 21 -40.33 -16.39 -3.17
C ALA A 21 -39.37 -15.75 -2.16
N GLY A 22 -38.40 -16.51 -1.71
CA GLY A 22 -37.30 -16.00 -0.90
C GLY A 22 -36.55 -14.97 -1.71
N VAL A 23 -36.88 -13.70 -1.51
CA VAL A 23 -36.04 -12.58 -1.95
C VAL A 23 -34.72 -12.74 -1.20
N LYS A 24 -33.70 -13.31 -1.85
CA LYS A 24 -32.32 -13.15 -1.40
C LYS A 24 -32.06 -11.64 -1.40
N ALA A 25 -32.17 -11.01 -0.24
CA ALA A 25 -31.64 -9.68 -0.05
C ALA A 25 -30.17 -9.75 -0.51
N ALA A 26 -29.82 -9.03 -1.57
CA ALA A 26 -28.43 -8.87 -1.92
C ALA A 26 -27.76 -8.27 -0.67
N ALA A 27 -26.82 -9.02 -0.09
CA ALA A 27 -26.07 -8.51 1.05
C ALA A 27 -25.43 -7.20 0.61
N GLU A 28 -25.74 -6.12 1.32
CA GLU A 28 -25.16 -4.82 1.06
C GLU A 28 -23.63 -4.93 1.17
N THR A 29 -22.93 -4.57 0.11
CA THR A 29 -21.46 -4.68 0.09
C THR A 29 -20.90 -3.75 1.16
N THR A 30 -20.21 -4.31 2.13
CA THR A 30 -19.56 -3.51 3.18
C THR A 30 -18.29 -2.88 2.62
N HIS A 31 -18.20 -1.56 2.71
CA HIS A 31 -17.03 -0.79 2.29
C HIS A 31 -16.09 -0.56 3.47
N LEU A 32 -14.80 -0.87 3.30
CA LEU A 32 -13.71 -0.66 4.25
C LEU A 32 -12.73 0.37 3.69
N ARG A 33 -12.45 1.45 4.41
CA ARG A 33 -11.48 2.47 3.97
C ARG A 33 -10.07 2.13 4.46
N CYS A 34 -9.15 1.95 3.51
CA CYS A 34 -7.73 1.73 3.77
C CYS A 34 -6.91 2.93 3.33
N ALA A 35 -6.32 3.69 4.26
CA ALA A 35 -5.33 4.69 3.90
C ALA A 35 -3.96 4.04 3.65
N SER A 36 -3.35 4.36 2.52
CA SER A 36 -2.09 3.77 2.09
C SER A 36 -1.22 4.76 1.32
N THR A 37 -0.17 4.28 0.68
CA THR A 37 0.78 5.12 -0.02
C THR A 37 0.66 5.02 -1.52
N THR A 38 0.99 6.12 -2.22
CA THR A 38 1.04 6.16 -3.69
C THR A 38 2.05 5.16 -4.25
N SER A 39 3.14 4.86 -3.54
CA SER A 39 4.10 3.83 -3.95
C SER A 39 3.51 2.42 -3.86
N THR A 40 2.71 2.12 -2.83
CA THR A 40 2.00 0.84 -2.72
C THR A 40 0.97 0.69 -3.84
N GLU A 41 0.20 1.74 -4.13
CA GLU A 41 -0.78 1.76 -5.24
C GLU A 41 -0.08 1.55 -6.58
N ASN A 42 0.97 2.33 -6.85
CA ASN A 42 1.71 2.27 -8.11
C ASN A 42 2.44 0.93 -8.33
N SER A 43 2.74 0.19 -7.26
CA SER A 43 3.29 -1.16 -7.39
C SER A 43 2.31 -2.16 -8.01
N GLY A 44 1.01 -1.83 -8.04
CA GLY A 44 -0.04 -2.71 -8.55
C GLY A 44 -0.52 -3.77 -7.55
N LEU A 45 0.01 -3.80 -6.33
CA LEU A 45 -0.31 -4.81 -5.32
C LEU A 45 -1.81 -4.84 -4.99
N PHE A 46 -2.44 -3.68 -4.76
CA PHE A 46 -3.86 -3.61 -4.43
C PHE A 46 -4.74 -4.17 -5.55
N LYS A 47 -4.43 -3.84 -6.80
CA LYS A 47 -5.14 -4.38 -7.96
C LYS A 47 -5.11 -5.92 -8.02
N TYR A 48 -4.06 -6.52 -7.47
CA TYR A 48 -3.92 -7.97 -7.41
C TYR A 48 -4.60 -8.57 -6.16
N LEU A 49 -4.38 -8.00 -4.97
CA LEU A 49 -4.85 -8.56 -3.69
C LEU A 49 -6.35 -8.39 -3.47
N LEU A 50 -6.88 -7.18 -3.72
CA LEU A 50 -8.24 -6.82 -3.29
C LEU A 50 -9.32 -7.68 -3.92
N PRO A 51 -9.30 -8.00 -5.24
CA PRO A 51 -10.33 -8.87 -5.83
C PRO A 51 -10.38 -10.28 -5.20
N ILE A 52 -9.24 -10.79 -4.73
CA ILE A 52 -9.14 -12.10 -4.07
C ILE A 52 -9.85 -12.04 -2.70
N PHE A 53 -9.53 -11.02 -1.92
CA PHE A 53 -10.14 -10.79 -0.60
C PHE A 53 -11.64 -10.52 -0.70
N GLU A 54 -12.04 -9.60 -1.59
CA GLU A 54 -13.43 -9.20 -1.80
C GLU A 54 -14.31 -10.37 -2.22
N LYS A 55 -13.84 -11.21 -3.14
CA LYS A 55 -14.54 -12.43 -3.56
C LYS A 55 -14.77 -13.39 -2.40
N LYS A 56 -13.84 -13.46 -1.45
CA LYS A 56 -13.90 -14.36 -0.31
C LYS A 56 -14.81 -13.85 0.80
N THR A 57 -14.86 -12.56 1.03
CA THR A 57 -15.48 -11.97 2.22
C THR A 57 -16.72 -11.13 1.94
N GLY A 58 -16.88 -10.64 0.71
CA GLY A 58 -17.90 -9.64 0.35
C GLY A 58 -17.58 -8.23 0.88
N ILE A 59 -16.38 -8.01 1.46
CA ILE A 59 -15.95 -6.68 1.94
C ILE A 59 -15.18 -6.01 0.81
N HIS A 60 -15.68 -4.86 0.35
CA HIS A 60 -15.00 -4.01 -0.61
C HIS A 60 -14.00 -3.08 0.09
N VAL A 61 -12.77 -2.99 -0.40
CA VAL A 61 -11.72 -2.17 0.19
C VAL A 61 -11.44 -0.94 -0.67
N ASP A 62 -11.85 0.23 -0.16
CA ASP A 62 -11.60 1.53 -0.78
C ASP A 62 -10.23 2.04 -0.35
N VAL A 63 -9.28 2.14 -1.29
CA VAL A 63 -7.92 2.60 -1.01
C VAL A 63 -7.79 4.10 -1.23
N VAL A 64 -7.28 4.81 -0.22
CA VAL A 64 -6.87 6.22 -0.32
C VAL A 64 -5.35 6.27 -0.34
N ALA A 65 -4.76 6.42 -1.52
CA ALA A 65 -3.32 6.40 -1.75
C ALA A 65 -2.73 7.82 -1.73
N VAL A 66 -1.93 8.13 -0.70
CA VAL A 66 -1.28 9.44 -0.48
C VAL A 66 0.17 9.24 0.00
N GLY A 67 0.86 10.27 0.46
CA GLY A 67 2.14 10.11 1.17
C GLY A 67 1.93 9.51 2.57
N THR A 68 2.92 8.78 3.13
CA THR A 68 2.80 8.10 4.43
C THR A 68 2.33 9.04 5.55
N GLY A 69 2.91 10.22 5.68
CA GLY A 69 2.51 11.19 6.70
C GLY A 69 1.04 11.61 6.55
N ALA A 70 0.58 11.84 5.32
CA ALA A 70 -0.82 12.16 5.04
C ALA A 70 -1.75 10.98 5.33
N ALA A 71 -1.34 9.72 5.02
CA ALA A 71 -2.11 8.52 5.36
C ALA A 71 -2.29 8.37 6.88
N ILE A 72 -1.21 8.59 7.65
CA ILE A 72 -1.26 8.57 9.11
C ILE A 72 -2.21 9.64 9.64
N GLU A 73 -2.16 10.86 9.11
CA GLU A 73 -3.08 11.94 9.52
C GLU A 73 -4.54 11.66 9.16
N ILE A 74 -4.82 11.03 8.01
CA ILE A 74 -6.17 10.54 7.65
C ILE A 74 -6.67 9.56 8.72
N GLY A 75 -5.84 8.58 9.12
CA GLY A 75 -6.21 7.64 10.18
C GLY A 75 -6.37 8.29 11.55
N LYS A 76 -5.49 9.23 11.93
CA LYS A 76 -5.58 9.96 13.21
C LYS A 76 -6.88 10.74 13.34
N ARG A 77 -7.47 11.21 12.24
CA ARG A 77 -8.78 11.90 12.22
C ARG A 77 -9.98 10.94 12.18
N GLY A 78 -9.75 9.63 11.99
CA GLY A 78 -10.82 8.65 11.81
C GLY A 78 -11.48 8.67 10.43
N ASP A 79 -10.82 9.26 9.42
CA ASP A 79 -11.28 9.31 8.02
C ASP A 79 -10.98 8.01 7.25
N ALA A 80 -10.26 7.07 7.86
CA ALA A 80 -10.04 5.71 7.40
C ALA A 80 -10.32 4.71 8.52
N ASP A 81 -10.52 3.44 8.17
CA ASP A 81 -10.73 2.35 9.13
C ASP A 81 -9.41 1.66 9.50
N MET A 82 -8.48 1.63 8.55
CA MET A 82 -7.18 1.00 8.71
C MET A 82 -6.11 1.65 7.83
N LEU A 83 -4.84 1.31 8.12
CA LEU A 83 -3.69 1.75 7.34
C LEU A 83 -2.86 0.55 6.83
N MET A 84 -2.29 0.71 5.63
CA MET A 84 -1.19 -0.11 5.12
C MET A 84 -0.10 0.82 4.59
N VAL A 85 0.98 0.98 5.34
CA VAL A 85 2.05 1.96 5.08
C VAL A 85 3.43 1.34 5.33
N HIS A 86 4.52 2.08 5.08
CA HIS A 86 5.89 1.57 5.20
C HIS A 86 6.86 2.61 5.79
N ALA A 87 6.51 3.18 6.93
CA ALA A 87 7.39 4.05 7.71
C ALA A 87 7.32 3.65 9.20
N LYS A 88 7.94 2.52 9.52
CA LYS A 88 7.80 1.80 10.80
C LYS A 88 7.95 2.72 12.02
N GLU A 89 8.88 3.66 12.02
CA GLU A 89 9.09 4.58 13.15
C GLU A 89 7.87 5.49 13.35
N GLN A 90 7.31 6.05 12.26
CA GLN A 90 6.10 6.88 12.34
C GLN A 90 4.86 6.07 12.75
N GLU A 91 4.75 4.83 12.25
CA GLU A 91 3.70 3.90 12.62
C GLU A 91 3.72 3.62 14.12
N LEU A 92 4.89 3.24 14.66
CA LEU A 92 5.07 2.92 16.08
C LEU A 92 4.82 4.13 16.97
N ALA A 93 5.26 5.34 16.56
CA ALA A 93 4.97 6.56 17.28
C ALA A 93 3.45 6.82 17.37
N ALA A 94 2.73 6.68 16.26
CA ALA A 94 1.28 6.89 16.23
C ALA A 94 0.50 5.80 17.02
N VAL A 95 1.01 4.57 17.06
CA VAL A 95 0.48 3.51 17.94
C VAL A 95 0.71 3.86 19.42
N GLN A 96 1.90 4.34 19.80
CA GLN A 96 2.21 4.76 21.15
C GLN A 96 1.35 5.94 21.60
N GLU A 97 0.99 6.85 20.68
CA GLU A 97 0.05 7.94 20.92
C GLU A 97 -1.41 7.46 21.04
N GLY A 98 -1.68 6.17 20.82
CA GLY A 98 -2.98 5.53 20.95
C GLY A 98 -3.93 5.79 19.77
N TYR A 99 -3.45 6.26 18.62
CA TYR A 99 -4.30 6.46 17.44
C TYR A 99 -4.59 5.18 16.68
N PHE A 100 -3.71 4.19 16.78
CA PHE A 100 -3.83 2.92 16.07
C PHE A 100 -3.63 1.75 17.03
N VAL A 101 -4.24 0.62 16.67
CA VAL A 101 -4.15 -0.64 17.40
C VAL A 101 -3.85 -1.80 16.45
N ASN A 102 -3.47 -2.96 16.98
CA ASN A 102 -3.24 -4.18 16.20
C ASN A 102 -2.30 -3.98 15.00
N ARG A 103 -1.17 -3.32 15.25
CA ARG A 103 -0.13 -3.17 14.24
C ARG A 103 0.62 -4.50 14.05
N HIS A 104 0.73 -4.94 12.80
CA HIS A 104 1.52 -6.11 12.38
C HIS A 104 2.53 -5.71 11.30
N ASP A 105 3.71 -6.32 11.33
CA ASP A 105 4.56 -6.38 10.15
C ASP A 105 3.86 -7.26 9.12
N LEU A 106 3.85 -6.87 7.84
CA LEU A 106 3.09 -7.55 6.80
C LEU A 106 3.98 -8.21 5.75
N MET A 107 4.86 -7.42 5.20
CA MET A 107 5.76 -7.76 4.10
C MET A 107 6.89 -6.75 4.05
N TYR A 108 7.92 -7.03 3.27
CA TYR A 108 8.96 -6.05 3.00
C TYR A 108 9.38 -6.06 1.53
N ASN A 109 9.92 -4.96 1.08
CA ASN A 109 10.84 -4.85 -0.04
C ASN A 109 12.03 -4.00 0.40
N ASP A 110 12.88 -3.61 -0.52
CA ASP A 110 13.97 -2.70 -0.23
C ASP A 110 13.81 -1.38 -0.99
N PHE A 111 14.45 -0.37 -0.47
CA PHE A 111 14.78 0.81 -1.24
C PHE A 111 16.00 0.49 -2.10
N ILE A 112 16.08 1.18 -3.22
CA ILE A 112 17.21 1.15 -4.15
C ILE A 112 17.56 2.57 -4.55
N ILE A 113 18.81 2.81 -4.89
CA ILE A 113 19.20 4.05 -5.58
C ILE A 113 19.24 3.73 -7.07
N ILE A 114 18.46 4.48 -7.84
CA ILE A 114 18.55 4.49 -9.30
C ILE A 114 19.28 5.74 -9.76
N GLY A 115 19.96 5.64 -10.87
CA GLY A 115 20.73 6.73 -11.44
C GLY A 115 20.88 6.58 -12.95
N PRO A 116 21.53 7.54 -13.63
CA PRO A 116 21.75 7.49 -15.06
C PRO A 116 22.42 6.18 -15.50
N ALA A 117 22.03 5.66 -16.66
CA ALA A 117 22.59 4.41 -17.19
C ALA A 117 24.13 4.44 -17.31
N GLY A 118 24.73 5.58 -17.58
CA GLY A 118 26.19 5.77 -17.63
C GLY A 118 26.87 5.84 -16.26
N ASP A 119 26.11 5.95 -15.16
CA ASP A 119 26.62 6.05 -13.78
C ASP A 119 27.87 6.93 -13.64
N PRO A 120 27.80 8.22 -13.96
CA PRO A 120 28.98 9.10 -14.04
C PRO A 120 29.73 9.22 -12.70
N LEU A 121 29.05 8.96 -11.59
CA LEU A 121 29.67 8.96 -10.27
C LEU A 121 30.16 7.60 -9.82
N GLN A 122 30.05 6.59 -10.65
CA GLN A 122 30.49 5.21 -10.33
C GLN A 122 29.96 4.73 -8.97
N ILE A 123 28.67 4.89 -8.75
CA ILE A 123 27.96 4.39 -7.56
C ILE A 123 27.78 2.88 -7.63
N LYS A 124 27.62 2.34 -8.84
CA LYS A 124 27.48 0.91 -9.08
C LYS A 124 28.70 0.13 -8.58
N GLY A 125 28.44 -0.89 -7.79
CA GLY A 125 29.48 -1.68 -7.14
C GLY A 125 29.78 -1.28 -5.69
N LEU A 126 29.26 -0.15 -5.23
CA LEU A 126 29.25 0.14 -3.79
C LEU A 126 28.26 -0.80 -3.07
N THR A 127 28.53 -1.09 -1.81
CA THR A 127 27.67 -1.92 -0.94
C THR A 127 27.04 -1.12 0.18
N SER A 128 27.40 0.16 0.31
CA SER A 128 26.90 1.05 1.36
C SER A 128 26.14 2.25 0.78
N ALA A 129 24.90 2.42 1.22
CA ALA A 129 24.11 3.60 0.89
C ALA A 129 24.77 4.87 1.40
N ALA A 130 25.33 4.85 2.62
CA ALA A 130 26.04 6.01 3.17
C ALA A 130 27.24 6.44 2.29
N GLU A 131 28.00 5.47 1.76
CA GLU A 131 29.09 5.79 0.82
C GLU A 131 28.58 6.37 -0.49
N ALA A 132 27.50 5.82 -1.05
CA ALA A 132 26.86 6.36 -2.23
C ALA A 132 26.42 7.81 -2.04
N PHE A 133 25.74 8.09 -0.94
CA PHE A 133 25.30 9.44 -0.59
C PHE A 133 26.49 10.40 -0.39
N LYS A 134 27.56 9.96 0.28
CA LYS A 134 28.80 10.75 0.42
C LYS A 134 29.42 11.09 -0.95
N LYS A 135 29.44 10.12 -1.86
CA LYS A 135 30.00 10.30 -3.19
C LYS A 135 29.20 11.27 -4.04
N ILE A 136 27.86 11.15 -4.00
CA ILE A 136 26.93 12.09 -4.66
C ILE A 136 27.11 13.50 -4.09
N TYR A 137 27.18 13.64 -2.78
CA TYR A 137 27.35 14.94 -2.11
C TYR A 137 28.68 15.60 -2.46
N ALA A 138 29.79 14.87 -2.38
CA ALA A 138 31.12 15.39 -2.65
C ALA A 138 31.31 15.84 -4.10
N ALA A 139 30.66 15.16 -5.04
CA ALA A 139 30.69 15.52 -6.45
C ALA A 139 29.69 16.64 -6.83
N GLY A 140 28.78 17.03 -5.92
CA GLY A 140 27.66 17.87 -6.29
C GLY A 140 26.77 17.24 -7.35
N GLY A 141 26.64 15.90 -7.32
CA GLY A 141 25.90 15.13 -8.31
C GLY A 141 24.39 15.37 -8.23
N PRO A 142 23.69 15.54 -9.36
CA PRO A 142 22.27 15.82 -9.35
C PRO A 142 21.51 14.73 -8.59
N PHE A 143 20.68 15.14 -7.64
CA PHE A 143 19.83 14.24 -6.87
C PHE A 143 18.40 14.78 -6.82
N VAL A 144 17.42 13.92 -7.10
CA VAL A 144 16.00 14.27 -7.04
C VAL A 144 15.38 13.58 -5.84
N SER A 145 14.86 14.40 -4.93
CA SER A 145 14.10 13.98 -3.75
C SER A 145 12.61 14.09 -4.00
N ARG A 146 11.83 13.23 -3.40
CA ARG A 146 10.37 13.37 -3.40
C ARG A 146 9.92 14.67 -2.72
N GLY A 147 10.54 15.06 -1.60
CA GLY A 147 10.22 16.30 -0.90
C GLY A 147 8.78 16.40 -0.37
N ASP A 148 8.06 15.28 -0.19
CA ASP A 148 6.62 15.22 0.05
C ASP A 148 6.25 14.57 1.41
N LYS A 149 7.24 14.38 2.27
CA LYS A 149 7.09 13.70 3.59
C LYS A 149 6.58 12.26 3.48
N SER A 150 6.68 11.61 2.32
CA SER A 150 6.37 10.19 2.15
C SER A 150 7.38 9.31 2.89
N GLY A 151 7.06 8.00 3.01
CA GLY A 151 7.99 7.02 3.58
C GLY A 151 9.33 6.98 2.85
N THR A 152 9.35 7.12 1.52
CA THR A 152 10.58 7.23 0.73
C THR A 152 11.36 8.50 1.05
N ASN A 153 10.69 9.64 1.17
CA ASN A 153 11.35 10.91 1.53
C ASN A 153 11.92 10.86 2.96
N VAL A 154 11.17 10.30 3.91
CA VAL A 154 11.65 10.10 5.30
C VAL A 154 12.88 9.20 5.30
N LYS A 155 12.85 8.08 4.57
CA LYS A 155 13.99 7.16 4.45
C LYS A 155 15.21 7.85 3.82
N GLU A 156 15.01 8.60 2.75
CA GLU A 156 16.06 9.37 2.09
C GLU A 156 16.76 10.34 3.06
N LEU A 157 15.96 11.14 3.79
CA LEU A 157 16.50 12.09 4.76
C LEU A 157 17.25 11.38 5.91
N ALA A 158 16.77 10.22 6.36
CA ALA A 158 17.46 9.40 7.34
C ALA A 158 18.81 8.88 6.82
N LEU A 159 18.90 8.50 5.54
CA LEU A 159 20.15 8.05 4.91
C LEU A 159 21.16 9.19 4.76
N TRP A 160 20.72 10.39 4.36
CA TRP A 160 21.58 11.61 4.34
C TRP A 160 22.14 11.88 5.72
N LYS A 161 21.28 11.87 6.76
CA LYS A 161 21.67 12.07 8.16
C LYS A 161 22.65 10.99 8.64
N ALA A 162 22.42 9.73 8.31
CA ALA A 162 23.31 8.62 8.65
C ALA A 162 24.68 8.75 7.98
N ALA A 163 24.74 9.34 6.79
CA ALA A 163 26.00 9.69 6.12
C ALA A 163 26.70 10.92 6.72
N GLY A 164 26.07 11.61 7.69
CA GLY A 164 26.58 12.86 8.30
C GLY A 164 26.42 14.10 7.40
N LEU A 165 25.44 14.09 6.51
CA LEU A 165 25.27 15.08 5.45
C LEU A 165 23.88 15.73 5.50
N ASP A 166 23.80 17.00 5.05
CA ASP A 166 22.55 17.71 4.81
C ASP A 166 22.56 18.27 3.37
N PRO A 167 21.73 17.74 2.46
CA PRO A 167 21.65 18.19 1.09
C PRO A 167 20.77 19.44 0.90
N LYS A 168 20.00 19.84 1.91
CA LYS A 168 19.04 20.94 1.79
C LYS A 168 19.73 22.24 1.35
N GLY A 169 19.09 22.95 0.43
CA GLY A 169 19.63 24.21 -0.11
C GLY A 169 20.80 24.06 -1.07
N LYS A 170 21.22 22.83 -1.39
CA LYS A 170 22.25 22.61 -2.41
C LYS A 170 21.64 22.74 -3.82
N PRO A 171 22.30 23.41 -4.77
CA PRO A 171 21.75 23.65 -6.11
C PRO A 171 21.54 22.36 -6.93
N TRP A 172 22.19 21.28 -6.57
CA TRP A 172 22.06 19.95 -7.20
C TRP A 172 21.01 19.05 -6.52
N TYR A 173 20.40 19.47 -5.40
CA TYR A 173 19.38 18.72 -4.68
C TYR A 173 17.99 19.31 -4.98
N LEU A 174 17.18 18.57 -5.72
CA LEU A 174 15.87 19.02 -6.20
C LEU A 174 14.74 18.28 -5.46
N GLU A 175 13.98 19.01 -4.65
CA GLU A 175 12.74 18.50 -4.03
C GLU A 175 11.56 18.79 -4.97
N VAL A 176 10.86 17.72 -5.44
CA VAL A 176 9.82 17.87 -6.48
C VAL A 176 8.40 17.89 -5.95
N GLY A 177 8.16 17.48 -4.71
CA GLY A 177 6.83 17.44 -4.11
C GLY A 177 5.87 16.48 -4.83
N GLN A 178 6.38 15.39 -5.45
CA GLN A 178 5.61 14.50 -6.32
C GLN A 178 5.68 13.04 -5.85
N GLY A 179 4.68 12.23 -6.29
CA GLY A 179 4.71 10.79 -6.11
C GLY A 179 5.90 10.10 -6.80
N MET A 180 6.20 8.84 -6.41
CA MET A 180 7.46 8.19 -6.78
C MET A 180 7.66 8.03 -8.29
N GLU A 181 6.64 7.61 -9.04
CA GLU A 181 6.77 7.46 -10.49
C GLU A 181 7.14 8.78 -11.19
N LYS A 182 6.50 9.89 -10.80
CA LYS A 182 6.84 11.21 -11.34
C LYS A 182 8.25 11.64 -10.93
N THR A 183 8.66 11.36 -9.71
CA THR A 183 10.02 11.62 -9.21
C THR A 183 11.06 10.88 -10.04
N GLN A 184 10.82 9.61 -10.37
CA GLN A 184 11.71 8.82 -11.25
C GLN A 184 11.82 9.45 -12.65
N ARG A 185 10.72 9.94 -13.23
CA ARG A 185 10.72 10.61 -14.53
C ARG A 185 11.52 11.92 -14.51
N VAL A 186 11.34 12.73 -13.46
CA VAL A 186 12.14 13.95 -13.27
C VAL A 186 13.63 13.61 -13.10
N ALA A 187 13.96 12.54 -12.33
CA ALA A 187 15.34 12.08 -12.19
C ALA A 187 15.94 11.67 -13.54
N ASN A 188 15.17 10.97 -14.39
CA ASN A 188 15.59 10.62 -15.74
C ASN A 188 15.89 11.87 -16.59
N GLU A 189 14.97 12.83 -16.63
CA GLU A 189 15.12 14.09 -17.38
C GLU A 189 16.33 14.91 -16.92
N LYS A 190 16.61 14.90 -15.62
CA LYS A 190 17.74 15.63 -15.01
C LYS A 190 19.04 14.83 -15.02
N ARG A 191 19.04 13.58 -15.49
CA ARG A 191 20.17 12.64 -15.38
C ARG A 191 20.68 12.56 -13.95
N ALA A 192 19.75 12.47 -13.00
CA ALA A 192 19.99 12.55 -11.57
C ALA A 192 19.86 11.19 -10.90
N TYR A 193 20.43 11.07 -9.73
CA TYR A 193 20.19 9.96 -8.80
C TYR A 193 18.89 10.20 -8.01
N THR A 194 18.23 9.14 -7.59
CA THR A 194 17.08 9.22 -6.68
C THR A 194 16.91 7.92 -5.88
N LEU A 195 16.35 8.04 -4.69
CA LEU A 195 15.93 6.89 -3.89
C LEU A 195 14.51 6.49 -4.30
N THR A 196 14.28 5.21 -4.49
CA THR A 196 12.95 4.65 -4.76
C THR A 196 12.79 3.30 -4.06
N ASP A 197 11.56 2.88 -3.79
CA ASP A 197 11.31 1.47 -3.44
C ASP A 197 11.39 0.60 -4.71
N ARG A 198 11.88 -0.63 -4.54
CA ARG A 198 12.03 -1.58 -5.65
C ARG A 198 10.72 -1.92 -6.32
N GLY A 199 9.63 -2.06 -5.52
CA GLY A 199 8.32 -2.41 -6.06
C GLY A 199 7.84 -1.37 -7.06
N THR A 200 7.88 -0.09 -6.71
CA THR A 200 7.49 0.99 -7.62
C THR A 200 8.41 1.06 -8.85
N TRP A 201 9.72 0.91 -8.67
CA TRP A 201 10.67 0.90 -9.80
C TRP A 201 10.35 -0.21 -10.80
N LEU A 202 10.14 -1.44 -10.32
CA LEU A 202 9.86 -2.59 -11.18
C LEU A 202 8.49 -2.48 -11.86
N ALA A 203 7.50 -1.89 -11.18
CA ALA A 203 6.15 -1.68 -11.72
C ALA A 203 6.01 -0.41 -12.59
N THR A 204 7.05 0.42 -12.68
CA THR A 204 7.01 1.67 -13.47
C THR A 204 6.79 1.36 -14.94
N LYS A 205 5.70 1.91 -15.50
CA LYS A 205 5.37 1.77 -16.92
C LYS A 205 6.48 2.39 -17.76
N ASP A 206 6.77 1.75 -18.89
CA ASP A 206 7.83 2.20 -19.81
C ASP A 206 9.21 2.36 -19.15
N LYS A 207 9.48 1.63 -18.06
CA LYS A 207 10.77 1.64 -17.36
C LYS A 207 11.96 1.46 -18.33
N ASP A 208 11.80 0.58 -19.30
CA ASP A 208 12.87 0.26 -20.29
C ASP A 208 13.15 1.42 -21.26
N ARG A 209 12.31 2.47 -21.28
CA ARG A 209 12.55 3.72 -22.01
C ARG A 209 13.24 4.78 -21.18
N LEU A 210 13.39 4.56 -19.87
CA LEU A 210 14.16 5.44 -19.01
C LEU A 210 15.65 5.11 -19.15
N GLU A 211 16.47 6.14 -19.35
CA GLU A 211 17.94 6.02 -19.35
C GLU A 211 18.49 5.91 -17.93
N MET A 212 17.86 5.06 -17.13
CA MET A 212 18.13 4.85 -15.71
C MET A 212 18.41 3.40 -15.41
N GLN A 213 19.20 3.13 -14.38
CA GLN A 213 19.47 1.79 -13.87
C GLN A 213 19.55 1.79 -12.34
N ILE A 214 19.46 0.58 -11.74
CA ILE A 214 19.79 0.40 -10.33
C ILE A 214 21.30 0.54 -10.18
N VAL A 215 21.74 1.51 -9.39
CA VAL A 215 23.16 1.75 -9.12
C VAL A 215 23.58 1.29 -7.72
N LEU A 216 22.62 1.21 -6.76
CA LEU A 216 22.86 0.63 -5.43
C LEU A 216 21.66 -0.15 -4.92
N GLN A 217 21.93 -1.31 -4.34
CA GLN A 217 20.94 -2.18 -3.68
C GLN A 217 21.61 -3.08 -2.65
N GLY A 218 20.82 -3.73 -1.79
CA GLY A 218 21.28 -4.77 -0.87
C GLY A 218 21.94 -4.27 0.42
N ASP A 219 22.03 -2.96 0.65
CA ASP A 219 22.46 -2.42 1.94
C ASP A 219 21.34 -2.66 2.99
N PRO A 220 21.68 -3.19 4.18
CA PRO A 220 20.70 -3.36 5.27
C PRO A 220 19.95 -2.08 5.66
N SER A 221 20.57 -0.90 5.51
CA SER A 221 19.91 0.38 5.75
C SER A 221 18.79 0.70 4.75
N LEU A 222 18.70 -0.02 3.64
CA LEU A 222 17.66 0.13 2.60
C LEU A 222 16.42 -0.75 2.85
N PHE A 223 16.36 -1.48 3.95
CA PHE A 223 15.21 -2.31 4.29
C PHE A 223 13.92 -1.48 4.43
N ASN A 224 12.86 -1.92 3.80
CA ASN A 224 11.57 -1.24 3.72
C ASN A 224 10.44 -2.14 4.22
N GLN A 225 10.15 -2.06 5.52
CA GLN A 225 9.08 -2.83 6.16
C GLN A 225 7.72 -2.18 5.96
N TYR A 226 6.75 -2.93 5.50
CA TYR A 226 5.34 -2.57 5.44
C TYR A 226 4.62 -3.04 6.70
N GLY A 227 3.80 -2.15 7.25
CA GLY A 227 2.93 -2.45 8.38
C GLY A 227 1.46 -2.25 8.04
N VAL A 228 0.61 -3.01 8.73
CA VAL A 228 -0.85 -2.82 8.74
C VAL A 228 -1.31 -2.55 10.16
N MET A 229 -2.34 -1.72 10.32
CA MET A 229 -2.89 -1.37 11.63
C MET A 229 -4.32 -0.85 11.51
N VAL A 230 -5.11 -1.00 12.57
CA VAL A 230 -6.47 -0.47 12.65
C VAL A 230 -6.47 0.89 13.32
N VAL A 231 -7.32 1.79 12.86
CA VAL A 231 -7.62 3.04 13.57
C VAL A 231 -8.31 2.70 14.90
N ASN A 232 -7.89 3.32 16.00
CA ASN A 232 -8.37 2.96 17.32
C ASN A 232 -9.86 3.28 17.49
N PRO A 233 -10.73 2.26 17.69
CA PRO A 233 -12.17 2.47 17.83
C PRO A 233 -12.57 3.18 19.13
N GLU A 234 -11.70 3.21 20.14
CA GLU A 234 -11.94 3.99 21.36
C GLU A 234 -11.88 5.49 21.08
N LYS A 235 -11.05 5.92 20.14
CA LYS A 235 -10.99 7.34 19.71
C LYS A 235 -11.99 7.65 18.60
N HIS A 236 -12.31 6.67 17.76
CA HIS A 236 -13.15 6.82 16.57
C HIS A 236 -14.19 5.69 16.48
N PRO A 237 -15.31 5.78 17.23
CA PRO A 237 -16.32 4.71 17.30
C PRO A 237 -16.98 4.35 15.95
N GLN A 238 -16.88 5.23 14.94
CA GLN A 238 -17.42 4.99 13.59
C GLN A 238 -16.55 4.05 12.73
N VAL A 239 -15.34 3.71 13.19
CA VAL A 239 -14.42 2.83 12.47
C VAL A 239 -15.00 1.42 12.37
N LYS A 240 -14.92 0.84 11.19
CA LYS A 240 -15.35 -0.53 10.91
C LYS A 240 -14.31 -1.55 11.39
N TYR A 241 -14.14 -1.59 12.71
CA TYR A 241 -13.12 -2.42 13.37
C TYR A 241 -13.20 -3.91 13.00
N PRO A 242 -14.38 -4.58 13.02
CA PRO A 242 -14.50 -5.99 12.66
C PRO A 242 -14.05 -6.28 11.23
N GLU A 243 -14.41 -5.42 10.28
CA GLU A 243 -14.06 -5.55 8.86
C GLU A 243 -12.56 -5.29 8.64
N ALA A 244 -12.01 -4.28 9.31
CA ALA A 244 -10.58 -3.98 9.29
C ALA A 244 -9.77 -5.18 9.84
N MET A 245 -10.20 -5.77 10.96
CA MET A 245 -9.57 -6.96 11.51
C MET A 245 -9.73 -8.18 10.61
N THR A 246 -10.86 -8.32 9.90
CA THR A 246 -11.05 -9.39 8.92
C THR A 246 -10.03 -9.29 7.80
N PHE A 247 -9.78 -8.07 7.29
CA PHE A 247 -8.77 -7.87 6.24
C PHE A 247 -7.35 -8.07 6.78
N ILE A 248 -7.00 -7.52 7.94
CA ILE A 248 -5.68 -7.70 8.54
C ILE A 248 -5.41 -9.17 8.82
N ASN A 249 -6.37 -9.89 9.43
CA ASN A 249 -6.21 -11.32 9.74
C ASN A 249 -6.01 -12.15 8.46
N TRP A 250 -6.69 -11.82 7.37
CA TRP A 250 -6.45 -12.48 6.09
C TRP A 250 -5.05 -12.17 5.57
N LEU A 251 -4.64 -10.90 5.56
CA LEU A 251 -3.32 -10.47 5.08
C LEU A 251 -2.17 -11.17 5.80
N ILE A 252 -2.25 -11.34 7.12
CA ILE A 252 -1.22 -12.00 7.94
C ILE A 252 -1.38 -13.53 7.99
N SER A 253 -2.48 -14.09 7.49
CA SER A 253 -2.70 -15.54 7.42
C SER A 253 -1.75 -16.22 6.43
N PRO A 254 -1.55 -17.54 6.51
CA PRO A 254 -0.78 -18.28 5.51
C PRO A 254 -1.26 -18.04 4.08
N GLU A 255 -2.58 -17.97 3.87
CA GLU A 255 -3.17 -17.69 2.55
C GLU A 255 -2.82 -16.30 2.03
N GLY A 256 -3.02 -15.26 2.85
CA GLY A 256 -2.70 -13.88 2.48
C GLY A 256 -1.20 -13.70 2.23
N GLN A 257 -0.36 -14.31 3.05
CA GLN A 257 1.09 -14.27 2.89
C GLN A 257 1.54 -15.01 1.61
N GLN A 258 0.95 -16.15 1.28
CA GLN A 258 1.20 -16.84 0.01
C GLN A 258 0.72 -16.01 -1.18
N THR A 259 -0.42 -15.32 -1.05
CA THR A 259 -0.95 -14.44 -2.09
C THR A 259 0.02 -13.27 -2.35
N ILE A 260 0.54 -12.64 -1.29
CA ILE A 260 1.57 -11.58 -1.42
C ILE A 260 2.84 -12.14 -2.08
N ALA A 261 3.31 -13.33 -1.65
CA ALA A 261 4.50 -13.98 -2.21
C ALA A 261 4.35 -14.33 -3.69
N ALA A 262 3.13 -14.61 -4.15
CA ALA A 262 2.84 -14.97 -5.53
C ALA A 262 2.76 -13.76 -6.46
N TYR A 263 2.59 -12.54 -5.92
CA TYR A 263 2.51 -11.34 -6.76
C TYR A 263 3.79 -11.11 -7.55
N ARG A 264 3.62 -10.90 -8.85
CA ARG A 264 4.71 -10.62 -9.81
C ARG A 264 4.33 -9.40 -10.66
N ASP A 265 5.34 -8.62 -11.05
CA ASP A 265 5.17 -7.59 -12.06
C ASP A 265 5.00 -8.20 -13.47
N ALA A 266 4.86 -7.33 -14.48
CA ALA A 266 4.72 -7.75 -15.88
C ALA A 266 5.96 -8.53 -16.42
N HIS A 267 7.10 -8.45 -15.72
CA HIS A 267 8.35 -9.11 -16.08
C HIS A 267 8.63 -10.37 -15.24
N GLY A 268 7.69 -10.77 -14.37
CA GLY A 268 7.81 -11.94 -13.52
C GLY A 268 8.62 -11.72 -12.22
N ASN A 269 8.97 -10.48 -11.88
CA ASN A 269 9.71 -10.19 -10.66
C ASN A 269 8.81 -10.25 -9.42
N GLN A 270 9.29 -10.86 -8.34
CA GLN A 270 8.68 -10.78 -7.02
C GLN A 270 8.90 -9.38 -6.45
N LEU A 271 7.82 -8.64 -6.17
CA LEU A 271 7.92 -7.27 -5.68
C LEU A 271 7.96 -7.18 -4.15
N PHE A 272 7.33 -8.11 -3.45
CA PHE A 272 7.21 -8.10 -2.00
C PHE A 272 7.56 -9.48 -1.42
N ILE A 273 8.19 -9.48 -0.26
CA ILE A 273 8.53 -10.67 0.51
C ILE A 273 7.69 -10.65 1.77
N PRO A 274 6.75 -11.60 1.95
CA PRO A 274 5.90 -11.67 3.14
C PRO A 274 6.74 -12.00 4.38
N ASN A 275 6.41 -11.37 5.51
CA ASN A 275 7.08 -11.62 6.79
C ASN A 275 6.18 -11.32 8.00
N ALA A 276 4.87 -11.46 7.86
CA ALA A 276 3.96 -11.31 8.99
C ALA A 276 4.31 -12.29 10.11
N ARG A 277 4.28 -11.78 11.37
CA ARG A 277 4.55 -12.53 12.60
C ARG A 277 3.50 -12.21 13.64
#